data_7b4adea877787af8e6e2722d4b24d202
#
_entry.id   7b4adea877787af8e6e2722d4b24d202
#
_cell.length_a   1.000
_cell.length_b   1.000
_cell.length_c   1.000
_cell.angle_alpha   90.00
_cell.angle_beta   90.00
_cell.angle_gamma   90.00
#
_symmetry.space_group_name_H-M   'P 1'
#
loop_
_entity.id
_entity.type
_entity.pdbx_description
1 polymer ?
#
loop_
_entity_poly.entity_id
_entity_poly.type
_entity_poly.pdbx_seq_one_letter_code
_entity_poly.pdbx_strand_id
1 'polypeptide(L)'
;GGAAIPTMTESVDDVIIYLEFVPIDGPSGTVGSAGPCLTRSGTAQSLVGGMRFDTDDLETLDNFGLMDDIVLHEMMHVLGFGIFWEGSNLPFDYLELPSDPSNPEYTEGMTDTHFTGPEATAQFLAIGGDDYTGGEIVPVENDDSEYSTGSLDGHWRESVFDEEIMSTAANVDGDPMTIDNPLSVVTIGSFEDLGYTVDYGAADPYMQTFSVVLDPQLQAAELEPVIDLSGDVWRGPIHAVGADGTVRRIR
;
A
#
# COMPACT_ATOMS: atom_id res chain seq x y z
N GLY A 1 7.58 18.06 12.51
CA GLY A 1 7.50 17.66 13.91
C GLY A 1 6.27 16.81 14.09
N GLY A 2 6.44 15.49 14.30
CA GLY A 2 5.31 14.60 14.51
C GLY A 2 4.51 15.02 15.75
N ALA A 3 3.18 15.00 15.63
CA ALA A 3 2.31 15.18 16.77
C ALA A 3 2.65 14.12 17.83
N ALA A 4 2.76 14.54 19.08
CA ALA A 4 3.00 13.59 20.17
C ALA A 4 1.74 12.74 20.32
N ILE A 5 1.87 11.41 20.24
CA ILE A 5 0.77 10.50 20.51
C ILE A 5 0.28 10.80 21.95
N PRO A 6 -1.02 11.08 22.15
CA PRO A 6 -1.55 11.35 23.48
C PRO A 6 -1.34 10.13 24.39
N THR A 7 -1.15 10.36 25.68
CA THR A 7 -1.05 9.30 26.66
C THR A 7 -2.37 8.53 26.67
N MET A 8 -2.35 7.30 26.20
CA MET A 8 -3.52 6.43 26.19
C MET A 8 -3.62 5.68 27.53
N THR A 9 -4.80 5.74 28.12
CA THR A 9 -5.13 4.99 29.35
C THR A 9 -6.20 3.94 29.10
N GLU A 10 -6.57 3.77 27.85
CA GLU A 10 -7.62 2.87 27.38
C GLU A 10 -7.03 1.53 26.92
N SER A 11 -7.81 0.47 27.01
CA SER A 11 -7.52 -0.81 26.38
C SER A 11 -7.92 -0.71 24.92
N VAL A 12 -6.97 -0.91 24.00
CA VAL A 12 -7.24 -0.93 22.57
C VAL A 12 -7.41 -2.37 22.14
N ASP A 13 -8.61 -2.70 21.71
CA ASP A 13 -8.98 -4.05 21.26
C ASP A 13 -8.60 -4.23 19.78
N ASP A 14 -9.03 -3.27 18.94
CA ASP A 14 -8.75 -3.23 17.52
C ASP A 14 -7.65 -2.21 17.18
N VAL A 15 -7.98 -1.16 16.45
CA VAL A 15 -7.05 -0.08 16.04
C VAL A 15 -7.69 1.28 16.29
N ILE A 16 -6.88 2.26 16.68
CA ILE A 16 -7.28 3.67 16.73
C ILE A 16 -6.57 4.40 15.61
N ILE A 17 -7.33 5.09 14.76
CA ILE A 17 -6.80 5.90 13.67
C ILE A 17 -7.07 7.38 13.99
N TYR A 18 -6.01 8.18 14.04
CA TYR A 18 -6.10 9.63 14.13
C TYR A 18 -6.09 10.22 12.73
N LEU A 19 -7.16 10.96 12.42
CA LEU A 19 -7.35 11.61 11.14
C LEU A 19 -7.11 13.12 11.28
N GLU A 20 -6.32 13.69 10.36
CA GLU A 20 -6.09 15.13 10.26
C GLU A 20 -6.30 15.61 8.81
N PHE A 21 -6.93 16.78 8.67
CA PHE A 21 -6.98 17.53 7.42
C PHE A 21 -6.06 18.73 7.57
N VAL A 22 -4.99 18.77 6.80
CA VAL A 22 -3.93 19.78 6.94
C VAL A 22 -3.38 20.16 5.56
N PRO A 23 -2.88 21.36 5.33
CA PRO A 23 -2.10 21.63 4.13
C PRO A 23 -0.81 20.79 4.16
N ILE A 24 -0.56 20.02 3.10
CA ILE A 24 0.66 19.21 2.95
C ILE A 24 1.63 19.91 2.00
N ASP A 25 1.33 19.94 0.72
CA ASP A 25 2.22 20.51 -0.31
C ASP A 25 1.47 21.32 -1.38
N GLY A 26 0.16 21.51 -1.22
CA GLY A 26 -0.69 22.27 -2.12
C GLY A 26 -1.33 21.42 -3.21
N PRO A 27 -2.16 22.03 -4.09
CA PRO A 27 -2.93 21.29 -5.08
C PRO A 27 -2.04 20.42 -5.99
N SER A 28 -2.43 19.19 -6.16
CA SER A 28 -1.69 18.17 -6.90
C SER A 28 -0.33 17.86 -6.27
N GLY A 29 -0.14 16.69 -5.82
CA GLY A 29 1.04 16.24 -5.08
C GLY A 29 0.61 15.12 -4.14
N THR A 30 1.07 15.16 -2.90
CA THR A 30 0.68 14.19 -1.87
C THR A 30 -0.73 14.46 -1.39
N VAL A 31 -1.72 13.72 -1.89
CA VAL A 31 -3.14 13.89 -1.52
C VAL A 31 -3.44 13.39 -0.11
N GLY A 32 -2.69 12.39 0.35
CA GLY A 32 -2.79 11.80 1.67
C GLY A 32 -1.46 11.27 2.17
N SER A 33 -1.40 10.87 3.42
CA SER A 33 -0.26 10.12 3.96
C SER A 33 -0.68 9.38 5.22
N ALA A 34 -0.40 8.07 5.27
CA ALA A 34 -0.80 7.26 6.41
C ALA A 34 0.24 6.21 6.83
N GLY A 35 0.04 5.71 8.03
CA GLY A 35 0.79 4.58 8.54
C GLY A 35 0.65 4.34 10.04
N PRO A 36 1.21 3.22 10.51
CA PRO A 36 1.17 2.84 11.92
C PRO A 36 2.12 3.72 12.75
N CYS A 37 1.68 4.02 13.97
CA CYS A 37 2.51 4.68 14.99
C CYS A 37 2.88 3.70 16.11
N LEU A 38 1.93 2.86 16.52
CA LEU A 38 2.11 1.83 17.53
C LEU A 38 1.61 0.49 17.02
N THR A 39 2.34 -0.58 17.31
CA THR A 39 1.96 -1.96 16.98
C THR A 39 1.95 -2.84 18.21
N ARG A 40 1.29 -4.00 18.13
CA ARG A 40 1.37 -5.05 19.14
C ARG A 40 2.75 -5.71 19.06
N SER A 41 3.42 -5.83 20.19
CA SER A 41 4.76 -6.43 20.23
C SER A 41 4.74 -7.89 19.76
N GLY A 42 5.61 -8.22 18.82
CA GLY A 42 5.75 -9.55 18.24
C GLY A 42 4.79 -9.87 17.09
N THR A 43 4.05 -8.86 16.63
CA THR A 43 3.19 -8.94 15.45
C THR A 43 3.40 -7.71 14.56
N ALA A 44 2.83 -7.70 13.36
CA ALA A 44 2.71 -6.51 12.52
C ALA A 44 1.37 -5.77 12.70
N GLN A 45 0.56 -6.17 13.69
CA GLN A 45 -0.78 -5.61 13.86
C GLN A 45 -0.72 -4.23 14.50
N SER A 46 -1.31 -3.26 13.84
CA SER A 46 -1.41 -1.88 14.32
C SER A 46 -2.33 -1.77 15.53
N LEU A 47 -1.93 -0.95 16.50
CA LEU A 47 -2.74 -0.49 17.62
C LEU A 47 -3.21 0.94 17.40
N VAL A 48 -2.33 1.77 16.88
CA VAL A 48 -2.58 3.18 16.63
C VAL A 48 -1.90 3.56 15.34
N GLY A 49 -2.61 4.25 14.48
CA GLY A 49 -2.08 4.87 13.28
C GLY A 49 -2.56 6.30 13.09
N GLY A 50 -1.99 6.95 12.09
CA GLY A 50 -2.36 8.28 11.68
C GLY A 50 -2.61 8.34 10.18
N MET A 51 -3.57 9.16 9.80
CA MET A 51 -3.89 9.52 8.42
C MET A 51 -3.95 11.04 8.31
N ARG A 52 -3.42 11.58 7.24
CA ARG A 52 -3.52 13.00 6.93
C ARG A 52 -3.93 13.16 5.48
N PHE A 53 -4.81 14.11 5.21
CA PHE A 53 -5.22 14.47 3.86
C PHE A 53 -4.90 15.93 3.59
N ASP A 54 -4.43 16.23 2.38
CA ASP A 54 -4.17 17.60 1.98
C ASP A 54 -5.50 18.33 1.76
N THR A 55 -5.66 19.45 2.45
CA THR A 55 -6.87 20.28 2.34
C THR A 55 -7.04 20.90 0.97
N ASP A 56 -5.97 21.05 0.23
CA ASP A 56 -5.99 21.68 -1.09
C ASP A 56 -6.44 20.71 -2.20
N ASP A 57 -6.46 19.39 -1.93
CA ASP A 57 -6.88 18.35 -2.87
C ASP A 57 -8.28 17.80 -2.61
N LEU A 58 -8.87 18.05 -1.43
CA LEU A 58 -10.17 17.47 -1.06
C LEU A 58 -11.29 17.74 -2.07
N GLU A 59 -11.35 18.95 -2.65
CA GLU A 59 -12.36 19.29 -3.66
C GLU A 59 -12.17 18.50 -4.94
N THR A 60 -10.94 18.20 -5.30
CA THR A 60 -10.59 17.38 -6.47
C THR A 60 -11.03 15.94 -6.25
N LEU A 61 -10.69 15.35 -5.11
CA LEU A 61 -11.08 13.99 -4.75
C LEU A 61 -12.60 13.82 -4.68
N ASP A 62 -13.32 14.80 -4.10
CA ASP A 62 -14.78 14.77 -4.02
C ASP A 62 -15.43 14.88 -5.42
N ASN A 63 -14.89 15.74 -6.29
CA ASN A 63 -15.39 15.92 -7.65
C ASN A 63 -15.19 14.67 -8.53
N PHE A 64 -14.15 13.91 -8.31
CA PHE A 64 -13.90 12.62 -8.99
C PHE A 64 -14.59 11.44 -8.31
N GLY A 65 -15.15 11.61 -7.11
CA GLY A 65 -15.77 10.51 -6.37
C GLY A 65 -14.78 9.56 -5.69
N LEU A 66 -13.50 9.92 -5.60
CA LEU A 66 -12.41 9.08 -5.12
C LEU A 66 -12.19 9.14 -3.59
N MET A 67 -12.94 9.96 -2.86
CA MET A 67 -12.68 10.16 -1.43
C MET A 67 -12.72 8.86 -0.62
N ASP A 68 -13.67 7.99 -0.91
CA ASP A 68 -13.82 6.72 -0.19
C ASP A 68 -12.67 5.76 -0.52
N ASP A 69 -12.24 5.71 -1.78
CA ASP A 69 -11.13 4.87 -2.24
C ASP A 69 -9.81 5.32 -1.61
N ILE A 70 -9.52 6.62 -1.65
CA ILE A 70 -8.30 7.18 -1.05
C ILE A 70 -8.30 6.97 0.48
N VAL A 71 -9.43 7.15 1.16
CA VAL A 71 -9.52 6.85 2.59
C VAL A 71 -9.25 5.38 2.88
N LEU A 72 -9.79 4.47 2.06
CA LEU A 72 -9.57 3.04 2.21
C LEU A 72 -8.10 2.67 1.94
N HIS A 73 -7.50 3.21 0.89
CA HIS A 73 -6.07 3.06 0.57
C HIS A 73 -5.18 3.47 1.76
N GLU A 74 -5.38 4.66 2.29
CA GLU A 74 -4.62 5.17 3.44
C GLU A 74 -4.84 4.32 4.71
N MET A 75 -6.05 3.81 4.92
CA MET A 75 -6.31 2.90 6.05
C MET A 75 -5.49 1.61 5.93
N MET A 76 -5.27 1.10 4.73
CA MET A 76 -4.45 -0.09 4.51
C MET A 76 -2.99 0.16 4.88
N HIS A 77 -2.44 1.35 4.60
CA HIS A 77 -1.12 1.73 5.11
C HIS A 77 -1.09 1.82 6.64
N VAL A 78 -2.16 2.31 7.29
CA VAL A 78 -2.25 2.24 8.77
C VAL A 78 -2.20 0.81 9.27
N LEU A 79 -2.81 -0.13 8.57
CA LEU A 79 -2.78 -1.55 8.92
C LEU A 79 -1.45 -2.24 8.59
N GLY A 80 -0.56 -1.57 7.85
CA GLY A 80 0.82 -2.03 7.62
C GLY A 80 1.15 -2.45 6.20
N PHE A 81 0.21 -2.32 5.26
CA PHE A 81 0.48 -2.57 3.85
C PHE A 81 1.69 -1.74 3.37
N GLY A 82 2.63 -2.34 2.66
CA GLY A 82 3.84 -1.69 2.19
C GLY A 82 4.83 -1.27 3.29
N ILE A 83 4.41 -1.25 4.56
CA ILE A 83 5.22 -0.76 5.68
C ILE A 83 5.85 -1.89 6.48
N PHE A 84 5.13 -3.01 6.64
CA PHE A 84 5.56 -4.15 7.42
C PHE A 84 5.96 -5.36 6.57
N TRP A 85 6.21 -5.18 5.29
CA TRP A 85 6.69 -6.25 4.41
C TRP A 85 8.13 -6.61 4.69
N GLU A 86 8.92 -5.64 5.18
CA GLU A 86 10.33 -5.78 5.51
C GLU A 86 10.59 -5.33 6.96
N GLY A 87 11.48 -6.00 7.65
CA GLY A 87 11.98 -5.49 8.92
C GLY A 87 12.61 -6.50 9.85
N SER A 88 13.81 -6.18 10.32
CA SER A 88 14.62 -7.01 11.23
C SER A 88 13.95 -7.30 12.60
N ASN A 89 12.86 -6.62 12.93
CA ASN A 89 12.13 -6.77 14.19
C ASN A 89 10.75 -7.39 14.03
N LEU A 90 10.37 -7.76 12.80
CA LEU A 90 9.14 -8.47 12.48
C LEU A 90 9.36 -9.98 12.46
N PRO A 91 8.33 -10.79 12.64
CA PRO A 91 8.46 -12.26 12.62
C PRO A 91 8.63 -12.83 11.20
N PHE A 92 8.56 -12.00 10.18
CA PHE A 92 8.64 -12.36 8.76
C PHE A 92 9.38 -11.26 8.00
N ASP A 93 9.80 -11.62 6.80
CA ASP A 93 10.42 -10.75 5.80
C ASP A 93 9.88 -11.20 4.45
N TYR A 94 8.95 -10.43 3.90
CA TYR A 94 8.21 -10.79 2.69
C TYR A 94 8.59 -9.95 1.48
N LEU A 95 9.45 -8.96 1.67
CA LEU A 95 9.92 -8.14 0.56
C LEU A 95 11.27 -8.66 0.07
N GLU A 96 11.31 -9.20 -1.13
CA GLU A 96 12.54 -9.66 -1.76
C GLU A 96 13.00 -8.71 -2.85
N LEU A 97 14.31 -8.58 -3.00
CA LEU A 97 15.00 -7.66 -3.91
C LEU A 97 14.49 -6.21 -3.77
N PRO A 98 14.47 -5.67 -2.54
CA PRO A 98 14.05 -4.29 -2.37
C PRO A 98 14.95 -3.38 -3.19
N SER A 99 14.44 -2.20 -3.56
CA SER A 99 15.13 -1.18 -4.36
C SER A 99 16.32 -0.57 -3.61
N ASP A 100 17.18 -1.41 -3.04
CA ASP A 100 18.37 -1.04 -2.28
C ASP A 100 19.64 -1.30 -3.12
N PRO A 101 20.37 -0.24 -3.53
CA PRO A 101 21.64 -0.38 -4.24
C PRO A 101 22.72 -1.15 -3.48
N SER A 102 22.57 -1.34 -2.17
CA SER A 102 23.49 -2.15 -1.36
C SER A 102 23.22 -3.67 -1.46
N ASN A 103 22.06 -4.07 -1.98
CA ASN A 103 21.74 -5.46 -2.23
C ASN A 103 22.68 -6.03 -3.29
N PRO A 104 23.42 -7.14 -3.05
CA PRO A 104 24.35 -7.73 -4.04
C PRO A 104 23.66 -8.24 -5.30
N GLU A 105 22.36 -8.46 -5.28
CA GLU A 105 21.55 -8.84 -6.45
C GLU A 105 21.02 -7.63 -7.22
N TYR A 106 21.17 -6.42 -6.64
CA TYR A 106 20.82 -5.19 -7.31
C TYR A 106 21.66 -5.00 -8.57
N THR A 107 20.99 -4.87 -9.70
CA THR A 107 21.62 -4.42 -10.95
C THR A 107 20.95 -3.08 -11.31
N GLU A 108 21.75 -2.04 -11.47
CA GLU A 108 21.23 -0.70 -11.79
C GLU A 108 20.26 -0.76 -12.97
N GLY A 109 19.02 -0.32 -12.74
CA GLY A 109 17.93 -0.35 -13.72
C GLY A 109 17.23 -1.71 -13.86
N MET A 110 17.47 -2.67 -12.97
CA MET A 110 16.84 -4.00 -12.97
C MET A 110 16.54 -4.47 -11.54
N THR A 111 15.81 -3.69 -10.79
CA THR A 111 15.24 -4.14 -9.51
C THR A 111 13.90 -4.82 -9.80
N ASP A 112 13.78 -6.10 -9.53
CA ASP A 112 12.51 -6.82 -9.63
C ASP A 112 11.98 -7.10 -8.22
N THR A 113 11.61 -6.03 -7.53
CA THR A 113 11.08 -6.11 -6.17
C THR A 113 9.74 -6.84 -6.16
N HIS A 114 9.58 -7.77 -5.23
CA HIS A 114 8.36 -8.56 -5.12
C HIS A 114 8.03 -8.94 -3.68
N PHE A 115 6.76 -9.20 -3.45
CA PHE A 115 6.23 -9.70 -2.19
C PHE A 115 6.07 -11.21 -2.24
N THR A 116 6.54 -11.90 -1.19
CA THR A 116 6.64 -13.37 -1.12
C THR A 116 5.72 -13.99 -0.07
N GLY A 117 4.82 -13.23 0.53
CA GLY A 117 3.84 -13.77 1.47
C GLY A 117 2.99 -14.85 0.80
N PRO A 118 2.82 -16.02 1.46
CA PRO A 118 2.21 -17.19 0.83
C PRO A 118 0.73 -17.00 0.47
N GLU A 119 -0.03 -16.23 1.27
CA GLU A 119 -1.46 -16.04 1.02
C GLU A 119 -1.70 -15.08 -0.15
N ALA A 120 -1.01 -13.93 -0.20
CA ALA A 120 -1.08 -13.03 -1.34
C ALA A 120 -0.61 -13.72 -2.62
N THR A 121 0.47 -14.49 -2.56
CA THR A 121 0.99 -15.26 -3.70
C THR A 121 -0.05 -16.27 -4.21
N ALA A 122 -0.73 -16.98 -3.30
CA ALA A 122 -1.78 -17.92 -3.68
C ALA A 122 -2.97 -17.21 -4.38
N GLN A 123 -3.35 -16.02 -3.89
CA GLN A 123 -4.41 -15.24 -4.51
C GLN A 123 -3.98 -14.66 -5.87
N PHE A 124 -2.73 -14.19 -5.98
CA PHE A 124 -2.17 -13.70 -7.25
C PHE A 124 -2.20 -14.79 -8.33
N LEU A 125 -1.81 -16.02 -7.98
CA LEU A 125 -1.97 -17.19 -8.84
C LEU A 125 -3.43 -17.42 -9.27
N ALA A 126 -4.36 -17.30 -8.32
CA ALA A 126 -5.77 -17.59 -8.57
C ALA A 126 -6.42 -16.59 -9.56
N ILE A 127 -5.90 -15.36 -9.65
CA ILE A 127 -6.36 -14.34 -10.60
C ILE A 127 -5.58 -14.33 -11.92
N GLY A 128 -4.66 -15.26 -12.15
CA GLY A 128 -3.92 -15.43 -13.40
C GLY A 128 -2.46 -14.95 -13.37
N GLY A 129 -1.92 -14.62 -12.20
CA GLY A 129 -0.54 -14.14 -12.04
C GLY A 129 0.54 -15.12 -12.50
N ASP A 130 0.22 -16.40 -12.67
CA ASP A 130 1.11 -17.41 -13.23
C ASP A 130 1.46 -17.12 -14.71
N ASP A 131 0.58 -16.47 -15.45
CA ASP A 131 0.87 -16.01 -16.81
C ASP A 131 1.90 -14.87 -16.84
N TYR A 132 2.07 -14.14 -15.72
CA TYR A 132 3.01 -13.03 -15.62
C TYR A 132 4.38 -13.45 -15.07
N THR A 133 4.42 -14.07 -13.88
CA THR A 133 5.67 -14.36 -13.17
C THR A 133 6.00 -15.86 -13.06
N GLY A 134 5.16 -16.75 -13.60
CA GLY A 134 5.16 -18.17 -13.26
C GLY A 134 4.54 -18.46 -11.90
N GLY A 135 3.97 -17.42 -11.24
CA GLY A 135 3.08 -17.51 -10.10
C GLY A 135 3.72 -17.61 -8.72
N GLU A 136 5.02 -17.44 -8.63
CA GLU A 136 5.72 -17.61 -7.34
C GLU A 136 5.89 -16.31 -6.53
N ILE A 137 5.61 -15.15 -7.14
CA ILE A 137 5.90 -13.83 -6.57
C ILE A 137 4.84 -12.81 -6.98
N VAL A 138 4.56 -11.86 -6.09
CA VAL A 138 3.64 -10.74 -6.36
C VAL A 138 4.46 -9.49 -6.66
N PRO A 139 4.36 -8.89 -7.87
CA PRO A 139 5.15 -7.71 -8.24
C PRO A 139 4.84 -6.49 -7.36
N VAL A 140 5.90 -5.90 -6.81
CA VAL A 140 5.88 -4.68 -6.01
C VAL A 140 6.45 -3.54 -6.84
N GLU A 141 6.03 -2.29 -6.58
CA GLU A 141 6.48 -1.12 -7.32
C GLU A 141 8.00 -0.94 -7.22
N ASN A 142 8.65 -0.84 -8.36
CA ASN A 142 10.10 -0.76 -8.49
C ASN A 142 10.58 0.32 -9.47
N ASP A 143 9.67 1.13 -10.01
CA ASP A 143 9.98 2.21 -10.96
C ASP A 143 9.68 3.58 -10.33
N ASP A 144 10.73 4.41 -10.19
CA ASP A 144 10.62 5.79 -9.70
C ASP A 144 10.64 6.83 -10.82
N SER A 145 10.62 6.39 -12.08
CA SER A 145 10.71 7.27 -13.22
C SER A 145 9.39 7.96 -13.56
N GLU A 146 8.28 7.35 -13.23
CA GLU A 146 6.92 7.85 -13.49
C GLU A 146 6.30 8.43 -12.22
N TYR A 147 6.49 7.75 -11.09
CA TYR A 147 5.98 8.13 -9.77
C TYR A 147 7.13 8.53 -8.84
N SER A 148 6.83 9.14 -7.72
CA SER A 148 7.89 9.55 -6.78
C SER A 148 8.55 8.33 -6.10
N THR A 149 9.78 8.52 -5.62
CA THR A 149 10.50 7.49 -4.85
C THR A 149 9.76 7.03 -3.58
N GLY A 150 8.66 7.70 -3.21
CA GLY A 150 7.81 7.34 -2.07
C GLY A 150 7.02 6.06 -2.28
N SER A 151 6.69 5.70 -3.53
CA SER A 151 5.94 4.50 -3.87
C SER A 151 6.76 3.22 -3.85
N LEU A 152 8.07 3.32 -4.05
CA LEU A 152 8.95 2.17 -4.12
C LEU A 152 8.82 1.29 -2.88
N ASP A 153 8.69 -0.01 -3.12
CA ASP A 153 8.61 -1.04 -2.08
C ASP A 153 7.38 -0.93 -1.15
N GLY A 154 6.44 -0.04 -1.48
CA GLY A 154 5.28 0.26 -0.63
C GLY A 154 3.92 -0.02 -1.25
N HIS A 155 3.86 -0.30 -2.56
CA HIS A 155 2.65 -0.52 -3.34
C HIS A 155 2.77 -1.74 -4.24
N TRP A 156 1.64 -2.25 -4.73
CA TRP A 156 1.68 -3.16 -5.87
C TRP A 156 2.19 -2.41 -7.10
N ARG A 157 2.85 -3.15 -8.01
CA ARG A 157 3.41 -2.57 -9.23
C ARG A 157 2.32 -2.04 -10.14
N GLU A 158 2.32 -0.75 -10.41
CA GLU A 158 1.32 -0.05 -11.23
C GLU A 158 1.16 -0.72 -12.60
N SER A 159 2.26 -0.98 -13.30
CA SER A 159 2.24 -1.60 -14.64
C SER A 159 1.68 -3.04 -14.68
N VAL A 160 1.37 -3.63 -13.53
CA VAL A 160 0.85 -4.99 -13.40
C VAL A 160 -0.56 -5.00 -12.81
N PHE A 161 -0.80 -4.19 -11.80
CA PHE A 161 -2.06 -4.17 -11.06
C PHE A 161 -3.00 -3.05 -11.52
N ASP A 162 -2.46 -2.01 -12.21
CA ASP A 162 -3.22 -0.92 -12.82
C ASP A 162 -4.28 -0.35 -11.83
N GLU A 163 -5.54 -0.64 -12.04
CA GLU A 163 -6.66 -0.12 -11.26
C GLU A 163 -6.83 -0.70 -9.83
N GLU A 164 -5.95 -1.57 -9.36
CA GLU A 164 -6.07 -2.15 -8.00
C GLU A 164 -5.82 -1.08 -6.94
N ILE A 165 -6.64 -1.05 -5.89
CA ILE A 165 -6.67 0.04 -4.90
C ILE A 165 -5.33 0.32 -4.21
N MET A 166 -4.43 -0.66 -4.11
CA MET A 166 -3.09 -0.51 -3.51
C MET A 166 -1.97 -0.43 -4.54
N SER A 167 -2.29 -0.14 -5.80
CA SER A 167 -1.31 0.31 -6.79
C SER A 167 -0.86 1.77 -6.51
N THR A 168 0.10 2.25 -7.26
CA THR A 168 0.75 3.55 -7.02
C THR A 168 -0.13 4.76 -7.38
N ALA A 169 -1.17 4.54 -8.19
CA ALA A 169 -2.07 5.58 -8.63
C ALA A 169 -3.54 5.16 -8.51
N ALA A 170 -4.41 6.10 -8.15
CA ALA A 170 -5.84 5.88 -8.19
C ALA A 170 -6.41 6.31 -9.54
N ASN A 171 -7.14 5.42 -10.18
CA ASN A 171 -7.75 5.64 -11.48
C ASN A 171 -9.04 6.47 -11.38
N VAL A 172 -9.29 7.27 -12.42
CA VAL A 172 -10.47 8.15 -12.54
C VAL A 172 -11.16 7.85 -13.87
N ASP A 173 -11.92 6.78 -13.98
CA ASP A 173 -12.66 6.49 -15.20
C ASP A 173 -14.00 7.25 -15.26
N GLY A 174 -14.57 7.55 -14.11
CA GLY A 174 -15.82 8.32 -13.98
C GLY A 174 -17.05 7.57 -14.50
N ASP A 175 -16.98 6.27 -14.78
CA ASP A 175 -18.14 5.44 -15.12
C ASP A 175 -18.78 4.90 -13.82
N PRO A 176 -19.95 5.38 -13.40
CA PRO A 176 -20.57 4.92 -12.16
C PRO A 176 -21.02 3.44 -12.19
N MET A 177 -20.75 2.74 -13.27
CA MET A 177 -21.07 1.30 -13.46
C MET A 177 -19.85 0.39 -13.25
N THR A 178 -18.65 0.96 -13.15
CA THR A 178 -17.40 0.27 -12.86
C THR A 178 -16.96 0.54 -11.41
N ILE A 179 -16.07 -0.27 -10.91
CA ILE A 179 -15.36 -0.02 -9.65
C ILE A 179 -13.98 0.46 -10.07
N ASP A 180 -13.72 1.75 -9.86
CA ASP A 180 -12.52 2.39 -10.42
C ASP A 180 -11.24 1.87 -9.75
N ASN A 181 -11.28 1.59 -8.44
CA ASN A 181 -10.13 1.13 -7.67
C ASN A 181 -10.52 -0.09 -6.82
N PRO A 182 -10.63 -1.30 -7.41
CA PRO A 182 -11.11 -2.48 -6.71
C PRO A 182 -10.14 -3.00 -5.65
N LEU A 183 -10.67 -3.38 -4.49
CA LEU A 183 -9.95 -4.13 -3.48
C LEU A 183 -9.80 -5.60 -3.91
N SER A 184 -8.60 -6.02 -4.31
CA SER A 184 -8.36 -7.37 -4.78
C SER A 184 -8.22 -8.40 -3.65
N VAL A 185 -8.41 -9.67 -3.98
CA VAL A 185 -8.08 -10.79 -3.10
C VAL A 185 -6.59 -10.86 -2.76
N VAL A 186 -5.72 -10.30 -3.62
CA VAL A 186 -4.26 -10.27 -3.40
C VAL A 186 -3.92 -9.35 -2.24
N THR A 187 -4.51 -8.15 -2.23
CA THR A 187 -4.37 -7.21 -1.11
C THR A 187 -4.91 -7.80 0.19
N ILE A 188 -6.08 -8.44 0.17
CA ILE A 188 -6.62 -9.14 1.35
C ILE A 188 -5.67 -10.25 1.81
N GLY A 189 -5.10 -11.04 0.89
CA GLY A 189 -4.12 -12.09 1.19
C GLY A 189 -2.86 -11.54 1.87
N SER A 190 -2.39 -10.37 1.45
CA SER A 190 -1.24 -9.74 2.10
C SER A 190 -1.49 -9.38 3.58
N PHE A 191 -2.73 -9.03 3.94
CA PHE A 191 -3.09 -8.82 5.34
C PHE A 191 -3.16 -10.13 6.14
N GLU A 192 -3.57 -11.23 5.53
CA GLU A 192 -3.48 -12.55 6.19
C GLU A 192 -2.01 -12.92 6.45
N ASP A 193 -1.12 -12.66 5.50
CA ASP A 193 0.33 -12.83 5.67
C ASP A 193 0.89 -11.95 6.81
N LEU A 194 0.36 -10.73 7.00
CA LEU A 194 0.70 -9.86 8.13
C LEU A 194 0.10 -10.33 9.48
N GLY A 195 -0.73 -11.37 9.47
CA GLY A 195 -1.30 -11.99 10.65
C GLY A 195 -2.67 -11.45 11.06
N TYR A 196 -3.37 -10.76 10.18
CA TYR A 196 -4.76 -10.39 10.38
C TYR A 196 -5.70 -11.57 10.08
N THR A 197 -6.88 -11.57 10.69
CA THR A 197 -7.98 -12.44 10.27
C THR A 197 -8.79 -11.70 9.20
N VAL A 198 -8.88 -12.27 8.02
CA VAL A 198 -9.46 -11.62 6.84
C VAL A 198 -10.75 -12.29 6.39
N ASP A 199 -11.54 -11.56 5.60
CA ASP A 199 -12.71 -12.08 4.89
C ASP A 199 -12.52 -11.84 3.37
N TYR A 200 -12.18 -12.88 2.64
CA TYR A 200 -12.04 -12.81 1.19
C TYR A 200 -13.35 -12.48 0.46
N GLY A 201 -14.50 -12.63 1.14
CA GLY A 201 -15.78 -12.20 0.61
C GLY A 201 -15.95 -10.67 0.54
N ALA A 202 -15.02 -9.91 1.13
CA ALA A 202 -15.00 -8.45 1.05
C ALA A 202 -14.29 -7.93 -0.21
N ALA A 203 -13.63 -8.83 -0.98
CA ALA A 203 -12.96 -8.42 -2.22
C ALA A 203 -13.98 -8.00 -3.29
N ASP A 204 -13.59 -6.98 -4.04
CA ASP A 204 -14.29 -6.60 -5.26
C ASP A 204 -13.98 -7.57 -6.42
N PRO A 205 -14.83 -7.64 -7.45
CA PRO A 205 -14.51 -8.36 -8.67
C PRO A 205 -13.31 -7.71 -9.36
N TYR A 206 -12.17 -8.34 -9.25
CA TYR A 206 -10.93 -7.91 -9.88
C TYR A 206 -10.31 -9.09 -10.63
N MET A 207 -10.10 -8.93 -11.92
CA MET A 207 -9.41 -9.91 -12.76
C MET A 207 -8.49 -9.17 -13.72
N GLN A 208 -7.20 -9.22 -13.45
CA GLN A 208 -6.22 -8.75 -14.41
C GLN A 208 -6.15 -9.70 -15.62
N THR A 209 -6.22 -9.11 -16.77
CA THR A 209 -5.73 -9.78 -17.97
C THR A 209 -4.24 -9.49 -18.03
N PHE A 210 -3.42 -10.36 -17.47
CA PHE A 210 -1.95 -10.28 -17.58
C PHE A 210 -1.55 -10.52 -19.05
N SER A 211 -1.98 -9.62 -19.91
CA SER A 211 -1.47 -9.58 -21.27
C SER A 211 -0.03 -9.10 -21.15
N VAL A 212 0.90 -9.98 -21.51
CA VAL A 212 2.24 -9.53 -21.89
C VAL A 212 2.04 -8.57 -23.04
N VAL A 213 1.91 -7.28 -22.76
CA VAL A 213 1.80 -6.25 -23.78
C VAL A 213 3.18 -6.14 -24.40
N LEU A 214 3.40 -6.92 -25.47
CA LEU A 214 4.61 -6.89 -26.26
C LEU A 214 4.70 -5.64 -27.15
N ASP A 215 3.74 -4.72 -27.05
CA ASP A 215 3.70 -3.52 -27.86
C ASP A 215 3.64 -2.24 -27.01
N PRO A 216 4.79 -1.58 -26.77
CA PRO A 216 4.84 -0.29 -26.08
C PRO A 216 3.99 0.82 -26.71
N GLN A 217 3.49 0.63 -27.96
CA GLN A 217 2.66 1.61 -28.63
C GLN A 217 1.16 1.46 -28.29
N LEU A 218 0.75 0.34 -27.71
CA LEU A 218 -0.62 0.14 -27.21
C LEU A 218 -0.81 0.73 -25.81
N GLN A 219 0.24 0.81 -25.00
CA GLN A 219 0.22 1.50 -23.70
C GLN A 219 0.06 3.03 -23.78
N ALA A 220 0.35 3.63 -24.94
CA ALA A 220 0.24 5.08 -25.12
C ALA A 220 -1.16 5.56 -25.57
N ALA A 221 -2.16 4.68 -25.61
CA ALA A 221 -3.40 4.99 -26.32
C ALA A 221 -4.51 5.59 -25.45
N GLU A 222 -4.53 5.37 -24.13
CA GLU A 222 -5.51 5.96 -23.21
C GLU A 222 -4.85 6.18 -21.84
N LEU A 223 -4.22 7.33 -21.63
CA LEU A 223 -3.90 7.81 -20.31
C LEU A 223 -5.23 8.31 -19.69
N GLU A 224 -5.92 7.45 -19.01
CA GLU A 224 -6.99 7.89 -18.11
C GLU A 224 -6.38 8.83 -17.05
N PRO A 225 -7.12 9.83 -16.58
CA PRO A 225 -6.62 10.67 -15.51
C PRO A 225 -6.42 9.82 -14.25
N VAL A 226 -5.25 9.95 -13.64
CA VAL A 226 -4.90 9.25 -12.40
C VAL A 226 -4.53 10.24 -11.30
N ILE A 227 -4.74 9.85 -10.06
CA ILE A 227 -4.23 10.56 -8.88
C ILE A 227 -2.99 9.82 -8.40
N ASP A 228 -1.85 10.50 -8.40
CA ASP A 228 -0.58 9.96 -7.89
C ASP A 228 -0.62 9.79 -6.36
N LEU A 229 -0.45 8.57 -5.88
CA LEU A 229 -0.43 8.21 -4.46
C LEU A 229 0.98 7.96 -3.93
N SER A 230 2.01 8.15 -4.74
CA SER A 230 3.38 7.75 -4.45
C SER A 230 4.03 8.42 -3.22
N GLY A 231 3.46 9.49 -2.69
CA GLY A 231 3.96 10.22 -1.53
C GLY A 231 3.35 9.84 -0.18
N ASP A 232 2.49 8.85 -0.12
CA ASP A 232 1.54 8.57 0.95
C ASP A 232 2.08 7.68 2.08
N VAL A 233 3.04 6.79 1.81
CA VAL A 233 3.57 5.87 2.82
C VAL A 233 4.28 6.61 3.94
N TRP A 234 3.77 6.50 5.17
CA TRP A 234 4.38 7.07 6.35
C TRP A 234 5.72 6.43 6.68
N ARG A 235 6.78 7.22 6.65
CA ARG A 235 8.14 6.76 6.95
C ARG A 235 8.67 7.25 8.31
N GLY A 236 7.76 7.61 9.22
CA GLY A 236 8.10 8.04 10.58
C GLY A 236 8.46 6.89 11.52
N PRO A 237 8.80 7.20 12.77
CA PRO A 237 9.15 6.19 13.76
C PRO A 237 7.93 5.36 14.17
N ILE A 238 8.09 4.04 14.18
CA ILE A 238 7.09 3.09 14.63
C ILE A 238 7.57 2.42 15.92
N HIS A 239 6.66 2.20 16.84
CA HIS A 239 6.95 1.59 18.13
C HIS A 239 6.07 0.37 18.38
N ALA A 240 6.65 -0.68 18.97
CA ALA A 240 5.91 -1.84 19.45
C ALA A 240 5.63 -1.72 20.93
N VAL A 241 4.41 -2.11 21.33
CA VAL A 241 3.94 -2.10 22.72
C VAL A 241 3.77 -3.54 23.22
N GLY A 242 4.49 -3.91 24.26
CA GLY A 242 4.36 -5.19 24.93
C GLY A 242 3.11 -5.29 25.80
N ALA A 243 2.68 -6.50 26.13
CA ALA A 243 1.55 -6.75 27.03
C ALA A 243 1.76 -6.18 28.46
N ASP A 244 3.00 -5.94 28.85
CA ASP A 244 3.39 -5.28 30.10
C ASP A 244 3.46 -3.75 30.00
N GLY A 245 3.09 -3.17 28.85
CA GLY A 245 3.16 -1.74 28.59
C GLY A 245 4.55 -1.24 28.20
N THR A 246 5.54 -2.11 28.04
CA THR A 246 6.86 -1.68 27.54
C THR A 246 6.76 -1.21 26.09
N VAL A 247 7.42 -0.08 25.78
CA VAL A 247 7.44 0.50 24.45
C VAL A 247 8.86 0.44 23.89
N ARG A 248 9.03 -0.09 22.69
CA ARG A 248 10.31 -0.11 21.98
C ARG A 248 10.15 0.38 20.55
N ARG A 249 11.11 1.14 20.04
CA ARG A 249 11.14 1.53 18.64
C ARG A 249 11.49 0.31 17.77
N ILE A 250 10.77 0.12 16.65
CA ILE A 250 10.99 -0.98 15.68
C ILE A 250 11.39 -0.45 14.30
N ARG A 251 11.07 0.81 13.98
CA ARG A 251 11.46 1.51 12.75
C ARG A 251 11.83 2.96 13.02
#